data_4c7e157ae39fa1046e32a33682eead81
#
_entry.id   4c7e157ae39fa1046e32a33682eead81
#
_cell.length_a   1.000
_cell.length_b   1.000
_cell.length_c   1.000
_cell.angle_alpha   90.00
_cell.angle_beta   90.00
_cell.angle_gamma   90.00
#
_symmetry.space_group_name_H-M   'P 1'
#
loop_
_entity.id
_entity.type
_entity.pdbx_description
1 polymer ?
#
loop_
_entity_poly.entity_id
_entity_poly.type
_entity_poly.pdbx_seq_one_letter_code
_entity_poly.pdbx_strand_id
1 'polypeptide(L)'
;MRLLSPSTGRKKSLPSGFAFAFTALVVAAVIVGAYLLYQGTSLSPFQEQAVQGRVVEGSNAMAEAASAPALGPGPTGFRVCNETSSTVGVALGYDGRRGWISEGWWNLPASRCETLRSGELVSRYYYVYAIDYDRGGEWKGRHYMCTHARIFTIRGFEDCAQRDLETTGFFEVDTAGQSSWTVQLTEDSLQQ
;
A
#
# COMPACT_ATOMS: atom_id res chain seq x y z
N MET A 1 41.46 33.46 59.17
CA MET A 1 40.51 32.93 58.17
C MET A 1 40.04 34.03 57.25
N ARG A 2 40.60 34.12 56.04
CA ARG A 2 40.20 35.09 55.01
C ARG A 2 39.45 34.35 53.92
N LEU A 3 38.19 34.73 53.74
CA LEU A 3 37.32 34.26 52.68
C LEU A 3 37.60 35.03 51.40
N LEU A 4 37.98 34.33 50.31
CA LEU A 4 38.19 34.87 48.98
C LEU A 4 36.83 34.83 48.23
N SER A 5 36.39 36.02 47.76
CA SER A 5 35.23 36.18 46.85
C SER A 5 35.60 35.83 45.41
N PRO A 6 34.73 35.18 44.64
CA PRO A 6 34.99 34.97 43.23
C PRO A 6 34.58 36.16 42.35
N SER A 7 35.45 36.53 41.45
CA SER A 7 35.31 37.57 40.43
C SER A 7 34.29 37.21 39.37
N THR A 8 33.28 38.06 39.19
CA THR A 8 32.26 37.96 38.12
C THR A 8 32.83 38.53 36.80
N GLY A 9 33.15 37.65 35.85
CA GLY A 9 33.51 38.02 34.49
C GLY A 9 32.27 38.46 33.69
N ARG A 10 32.26 39.74 33.28
CA ARG A 10 31.19 40.34 32.44
C ARG A 10 31.37 39.89 30.99
N LYS A 11 30.50 39.00 30.46
CA LYS A 11 30.43 38.68 29.06
C LYS A 11 29.81 39.84 28.28
N LYS A 12 30.57 40.37 27.32
CA LYS A 12 30.07 41.34 26.34
C LYS A 12 29.23 40.62 25.32
N SER A 13 27.93 40.97 25.23
CA SER A 13 27.03 40.51 24.19
C SER A 13 27.29 41.29 22.88
N LEU A 14 27.50 40.57 21.78
CA LEU A 14 27.51 41.14 20.44
C LEU A 14 26.08 41.48 20.01
N PRO A 15 25.86 42.55 19.22
CA PRO A 15 24.53 42.90 18.74
C PRO A 15 24.07 41.93 17.64
N SER A 16 22.90 41.33 17.89
CA SER A 16 22.23 40.29 17.07
C SER A 16 21.46 40.86 15.87
N GLY A 17 22.03 41.81 15.14
CA GLY A 17 21.32 42.51 14.04
C GLY A 17 21.68 42.10 12.62
N PHE A 18 22.79 41.42 12.38
CA PHE A 18 23.28 41.17 11.01
C PHE A 18 23.02 39.76 10.46
N ALA A 19 22.59 38.80 11.28
CA ALA A 19 22.41 37.42 10.84
C ALA A 19 21.07 37.20 10.09
N PHE A 20 20.04 38.03 10.31
CA PHE A 20 18.73 37.82 9.69
C PHE A 20 18.59 38.35 8.27
N ALA A 21 19.43 39.28 7.84
CA ALA A 21 19.32 39.87 6.49
C ALA A 21 19.86 38.93 5.39
N PHE A 22 20.87 38.11 5.68
CA PHE A 22 21.46 37.20 4.69
C PHE A 22 20.63 35.95 4.46
N THR A 23 19.96 35.43 5.47
CA THR A 23 19.09 34.24 5.34
C THR A 23 17.83 34.51 4.53
N ALA A 24 17.25 35.71 4.65
CA ALA A 24 16.06 36.07 3.87
C ALA A 24 16.33 36.19 2.36
N LEU A 25 17.49 36.68 1.95
CA LEU A 25 17.88 36.81 0.54
C LEU A 25 18.16 35.47 -0.12
N VAL A 26 18.77 34.52 0.58
CA VAL A 26 19.05 33.18 0.04
C VAL A 26 17.76 32.37 -0.13
N VAL A 27 16.82 32.45 0.81
CA VAL A 27 15.53 31.76 0.71
C VAL A 27 14.69 32.31 -0.44
N ALA A 28 14.67 33.63 -0.63
CA ALA A 28 13.94 34.24 -1.75
C ALA A 28 14.50 33.81 -3.13
N ALA A 29 15.81 33.71 -3.27
CA ALA A 29 16.46 33.27 -4.51
C ALA A 29 16.15 31.78 -4.85
N VAL A 30 16.08 30.91 -3.85
CA VAL A 30 15.75 29.48 -4.03
C VAL A 30 14.28 29.32 -4.46
N ILE A 31 13.37 30.10 -3.87
CA ILE A 31 11.92 30.03 -4.22
C ILE A 31 11.70 30.52 -5.64
N VAL A 32 12.33 31.62 -6.06
CA VAL A 32 12.20 32.14 -7.42
C VAL A 32 12.81 31.17 -8.45
N GLY A 33 13.96 30.55 -8.13
CA GLY A 33 14.56 29.52 -8.99
C GLY A 33 13.69 28.29 -9.17
N ALA A 34 13.08 27.79 -8.10
CA ALA A 34 12.14 26.67 -8.16
C ALA A 34 10.86 27.01 -8.95
N TYR A 35 10.36 28.23 -8.82
CA TYR A 35 9.16 28.68 -9.56
C TYR A 35 9.42 28.80 -11.07
N LEU A 36 10.60 29.23 -11.49
CA LEU A 36 11.00 29.34 -12.90
C LEU A 36 11.22 27.95 -13.54
N LEU A 37 11.68 26.96 -12.77
CA LEU A 37 11.83 25.58 -13.25
C LEU A 37 10.47 24.88 -13.37
N TYR A 38 9.48 25.24 -12.56
CA TYR A 38 8.13 24.68 -12.60
C TYR A 38 7.31 25.17 -13.82
N GLN A 39 7.60 26.32 -14.37
CA GLN A 39 6.93 26.88 -15.54
C GLN A 39 7.46 26.37 -16.89
N GLY A 40 8.54 25.58 -16.89
CA GLY A 40 9.24 25.14 -18.10
C GLY A 40 8.74 23.83 -18.73
N THR A 41 7.71 23.16 -18.20
CA THR A 41 7.24 21.88 -18.74
C THR A 41 5.75 21.87 -18.99
N SER A 42 5.33 22.59 -20.02
CA SER A 42 4.05 22.29 -20.65
C SER A 42 4.11 22.80 -22.07
N LEU A 43 4.07 21.85 -23.02
CA LEU A 43 3.39 21.97 -24.31
C LEU A 43 3.84 20.81 -25.20
N SER A 44 3.12 19.71 -25.13
CA SER A 44 3.05 18.79 -26.28
C SER A 44 1.84 19.18 -27.08
N PRO A 45 1.96 19.59 -28.35
CA PRO A 45 0.80 19.79 -29.21
C PRO A 45 0.24 18.44 -29.63
N PHE A 46 -0.98 18.15 -29.24
CA PHE A 46 -1.81 17.13 -29.85
C PHE A 46 -1.98 17.45 -31.32
N GLN A 47 -1.39 16.65 -32.18
CA GLN A 47 -1.54 16.74 -33.63
C GLN A 47 -2.83 15.99 -33.99
N GLU A 48 -3.87 16.77 -34.20
CA GLU A 48 -5.14 16.33 -34.74
C GLU A 48 -4.95 16.00 -36.22
N GLN A 49 -4.81 14.74 -36.57
CA GLN A 49 -4.87 14.26 -37.94
C GLN A 49 -6.34 14.08 -38.33
N ALA A 50 -6.85 15.00 -39.06
CA ALA A 50 -8.12 14.89 -39.77
C ALA A 50 -8.00 13.77 -40.82
N VAL A 51 -8.66 12.64 -40.56
CA VAL A 51 -8.87 11.60 -41.55
C VAL A 51 -10.05 12.00 -42.41
N GLN A 52 -9.75 12.45 -43.62
CA GLN A 52 -10.74 12.71 -44.65
C GLN A 52 -11.44 11.41 -45.04
N GLY A 53 -12.76 11.42 -44.85
CA GLY A 53 -13.63 10.33 -45.20
C GLY A 53 -13.64 10.02 -46.70
N ARG A 54 -13.43 8.74 -47.00
CA ARG A 54 -13.78 8.18 -48.32
C ARG A 54 -15.03 7.34 -48.12
N VAL A 55 -16.14 7.86 -48.58
CA VAL A 55 -17.39 7.11 -48.69
C VAL A 55 -17.18 6.02 -49.74
N VAL A 56 -17.25 4.76 -49.31
CA VAL A 56 -17.45 3.65 -50.24
C VAL A 56 -18.80 3.05 -49.89
N GLU A 57 -19.73 3.28 -50.84
CA GLU A 57 -21.06 2.70 -50.85
C GLU A 57 -20.95 1.24 -51.32
N GLY A 58 -21.54 0.37 -50.59
CA GLY A 58 -21.84 -0.97 -51.10
C GLY A 58 -21.69 -2.13 -50.17
N SER A 59 -22.81 -2.78 -49.90
CA SER A 59 -23.01 -4.20 -49.65
C SER A 59 -23.06 -4.70 -48.23
N ASN A 60 -24.29 -5.00 -47.80
CA ASN A 60 -24.72 -6.12 -46.97
C ASN A 60 -23.61 -6.94 -46.29
N ALA A 61 -23.23 -6.56 -45.11
CA ALA A 61 -22.57 -7.46 -44.17
C ALA A 61 -23.52 -7.75 -43.01
N MET A 62 -23.88 -9.00 -42.92
CA MET A 62 -24.57 -9.62 -41.80
C MET A 62 -23.93 -9.13 -40.50
N ALA A 63 -24.77 -8.81 -39.53
CA ALA A 63 -24.36 -8.51 -38.19
C ALA A 63 -23.54 -9.67 -37.62
N GLU A 64 -22.23 -9.58 -37.74
CA GLU A 64 -21.31 -10.37 -36.96
C GLU A 64 -21.41 -9.83 -35.54
N ALA A 65 -22.12 -10.55 -34.70
CA ALA A 65 -22.13 -10.29 -33.28
C ALA A 65 -20.66 -10.35 -32.84
N ALA A 66 -20.10 -9.16 -32.58
CA ALA A 66 -18.80 -9.02 -31.95
C ALA A 66 -18.89 -9.79 -30.61
N SER A 67 -18.40 -11.03 -30.62
CA SER A 67 -18.16 -11.78 -29.41
C SER A 67 -17.21 -10.91 -28.58
N ALA A 68 -17.73 -10.36 -27.48
CA ALA A 68 -16.90 -9.76 -26.47
C ALA A 68 -15.76 -10.75 -26.19
N PRO A 69 -14.49 -10.31 -26.13
CA PRO A 69 -13.41 -11.21 -25.78
C PRO A 69 -13.80 -11.91 -24.48
N ALA A 70 -13.93 -13.24 -24.54
CA ALA A 70 -14.16 -14.03 -23.34
C ALA A 70 -13.02 -13.62 -22.40
N LEU A 71 -13.38 -13.00 -21.29
CA LEU A 71 -12.47 -12.77 -20.18
C LEU A 71 -11.89 -14.16 -19.89
N GLY A 72 -10.61 -14.35 -20.22
CA GLY A 72 -9.90 -15.58 -19.87
C GLY A 72 -10.10 -15.86 -18.38
N PRO A 73 -9.97 -17.10 -17.93
CA PRO A 73 -10.13 -17.43 -16.53
C PRO A 73 -9.31 -16.41 -15.73
N GLY A 74 -9.96 -15.68 -14.85
CA GLY A 74 -9.31 -14.68 -13.99
C GLY A 74 -8.13 -15.31 -13.25
N PRO A 75 -7.21 -14.52 -12.70
CA PRO A 75 -6.03 -15.05 -12.04
C PRO A 75 -6.46 -16.07 -10.99
N THR A 76 -6.02 -17.32 -11.16
CA THR A 76 -6.28 -18.40 -10.20
C THR A 76 -5.48 -18.16 -8.93
N GLY A 77 -6.10 -18.38 -7.78
CA GLY A 77 -5.44 -18.24 -6.50
C GLY A 77 -6.21 -17.43 -5.46
N PHE A 78 -5.54 -17.05 -4.40
CA PHE A 78 -6.08 -16.21 -3.34
C PHE A 78 -5.69 -14.75 -3.58
N ARG A 79 -6.68 -13.93 -3.81
CA ARG A 79 -6.54 -12.51 -4.12
C ARG A 79 -7.16 -11.65 -3.03
N VAL A 80 -6.55 -10.51 -2.73
CA VAL A 80 -7.12 -9.49 -1.85
C VAL A 80 -7.21 -8.18 -2.60
N CYS A 81 -8.35 -7.51 -2.51
CA CYS A 81 -8.60 -6.18 -3.04
C CYS A 81 -8.76 -5.19 -1.88
N ASN A 82 -8.01 -4.13 -1.92
CA ASN A 82 -8.14 -3.00 -1.00
C ASN A 82 -9.14 -2.01 -1.61
N GLU A 83 -10.37 -2.01 -1.13
CA GLU A 83 -11.45 -1.09 -1.55
C GLU A 83 -11.49 0.18 -0.68
N THR A 84 -10.46 0.41 0.15
CA THR A 84 -10.35 1.61 0.98
C THR A 84 -9.58 2.71 0.27
N SER A 85 -9.57 3.88 0.87
CA SER A 85 -8.77 5.03 0.40
C SER A 85 -7.36 5.08 1.02
N SER A 86 -7.00 4.11 1.86
CA SER A 86 -5.73 4.02 2.59
C SER A 86 -4.80 2.96 1.99
N THR A 87 -3.53 2.97 2.40
CA THR A 87 -2.62 1.84 2.20
C THR A 87 -2.86 0.80 3.28
N VAL A 88 -3.05 -0.46 2.86
CA VAL A 88 -3.33 -1.58 3.77
C VAL A 88 -2.21 -2.61 3.71
N GLY A 89 -1.72 -3.03 4.88
CA GLY A 89 -0.83 -4.17 5.02
C GLY A 89 -1.64 -5.44 5.23
N VAL A 90 -1.33 -6.52 4.50
CA VAL A 90 -2.06 -7.79 4.56
C VAL A 90 -1.14 -8.93 4.93
N ALA A 91 -1.62 -9.83 5.79
CA ALA A 91 -1.01 -11.12 6.09
C ALA A 91 -2.01 -12.25 5.80
N LEU A 92 -1.50 -13.37 5.32
CA LEU A 92 -2.25 -14.57 4.93
C LEU A 92 -1.81 -15.77 5.76
N GLY A 93 -2.77 -16.52 6.29
CA GLY A 93 -2.58 -17.80 6.94
C GLY A 93 -3.24 -18.94 6.15
N TYR A 94 -2.59 -20.08 6.07
CA TYR A 94 -3.13 -21.24 5.36
C TYR A 94 -2.44 -22.56 5.76
N ASP A 95 -3.09 -23.68 5.47
CA ASP A 95 -2.45 -25.00 5.57
C ASP A 95 -1.55 -25.25 4.35
N GLY A 96 -0.25 -25.38 4.58
CA GLY A 96 0.80 -25.55 3.59
C GLY A 96 1.16 -27.01 3.29
N ARG A 97 0.27 -27.99 3.45
CA ARG A 97 0.48 -29.44 3.31
C ARG A 97 1.50 -30.05 4.32
N ARG A 98 2.42 -29.26 4.85
CA ARG A 98 3.42 -29.64 5.86
C ARG A 98 3.22 -28.88 7.16
N GLY A 99 2.01 -28.42 7.41
CA GLY A 99 1.62 -27.62 8.55
C GLY A 99 1.28 -26.18 8.18
N TRP A 100 0.78 -25.48 9.15
CA TRP A 100 0.31 -24.09 9.04
C TRP A 100 1.44 -23.14 8.67
N ILE A 101 1.11 -22.18 7.82
CA ILE A 101 2.00 -21.11 7.37
C ILE A 101 1.26 -19.78 7.55
N SER A 102 1.96 -18.78 8.07
CA SER A 102 1.55 -17.37 7.98
C SER A 102 2.61 -16.58 7.23
N GLU A 103 2.18 -15.75 6.32
CA GLU A 103 3.02 -14.92 5.46
C GLU A 103 2.53 -13.48 5.45
N GLY A 104 3.41 -12.52 5.32
CA GLY A 104 3.14 -11.08 5.23
C GLY A 104 4.45 -10.31 5.09
N TRP A 105 4.47 -9.05 4.82
CA TRP A 105 3.33 -8.18 4.58
C TRP A 105 3.24 -7.87 3.09
N TRP A 106 2.05 -7.93 2.55
CA TRP A 106 1.75 -7.33 1.25
C TRP A 106 1.15 -5.94 1.50
N ASN A 107 1.78 -4.91 0.95
CA ASN A 107 1.30 -3.54 1.08
C ASN A 107 0.46 -3.18 -0.15
N LEU A 108 -0.84 -3.09 0.03
CA LEU A 108 -1.80 -2.80 -1.01
C LEU A 108 -2.18 -1.30 -0.97
N PRO A 109 -1.79 -0.52 -1.98
CA PRO A 109 -2.29 0.85 -2.12
C PRO A 109 -3.81 0.89 -2.25
N ALA A 110 -4.41 2.07 -2.03
CA ALA A 110 -5.84 2.30 -2.23
C ALA A 110 -6.33 1.81 -3.59
N SER A 111 -7.48 1.17 -3.61
CA SER A 111 -8.15 0.66 -4.82
C SER A 111 -7.29 -0.32 -5.65
N ARG A 112 -6.39 -1.06 -5.02
CA ARG A 112 -5.54 -2.07 -5.66
C ARG A 112 -5.83 -3.47 -5.15
N CYS A 113 -5.63 -4.42 -6.04
CA CYS A 113 -5.74 -5.83 -5.70
C CYS A 113 -4.40 -6.53 -5.94
N GLU A 114 -4.10 -7.51 -5.09
CA GLU A 114 -2.88 -8.32 -5.19
C GLU A 114 -3.25 -9.81 -5.07
N THR A 115 -2.56 -10.67 -5.81
CA THR A 115 -2.67 -12.12 -5.69
C THR A 115 -1.62 -12.59 -4.69
N LEU A 116 -2.04 -12.85 -3.46
CA LEU A 116 -1.15 -13.25 -2.37
C LEU A 116 -0.66 -14.68 -2.53
N ARG A 117 -1.48 -15.54 -3.14
CA ARG A 117 -1.11 -16.91 -3.45
C ARG A 117 -1.58 -17.28 -4.84
N SER A 118 -0.63 -17.55 -5.73
CA SER A 118 -0.91 -17.96 -7.10
C SER A 118 -1.18 -19.46 -7.23
N GLY A 119 -1.93 -19.84 -8.26
CA GLY A 119 -2.31 -21.22 -8.55
C GLY A 119 -3.59 -21.63 -7.85
N GLU A 120 -4.04 -22.85 -8.13
CA GLU A 120 -5.29 -23.39 -7.55
C GLU A 120 -5.22 -23.48 -6.03
N LEU A 121 -6.28 -23.06 -5.38
CA LEU A 121 -6.44 -23.18 -3.93
C LEU A 121 -6.69 -24.65 -3.58
N VAL A 122 -5.93 -25.15 -2.62
CA VAL A 122 -5.98 -26.57 -2.20
C VAL A 122 -6.71 -26.76 -0.87
N SER A 123 -6.91 -25.69 -0.12
CA SER A 123 -7.61 -25.68 1.16
C SER A 123 -8.93 -24.95 1.02
N ARG A 124 -9.93 -25.38 1.80
CA ARG A 124 -11.22 -24.70 1.89
C ARG A 124 -11.10 -23.40 2.70
N TYR A 125 -10.29 -23.41 3.76
CA TYR A 125 -10.17 -22.30 4.69
C TYR A 125 -8.82 -21.60 4.53
N TYR A 126 -8.89 -20.29 4.46
CA TYR A 126 -7.76 -19.36 4.50
C TYR A 126 -8.01 -18.34 5.60
N TYR A 127 -6.98 -17.71 6.09
CA TYR A 127 -7.04 -16.77 7.20
C TYR A 127 -6.37 -15.49 6.80
N VAL A 128 -7.02 -14.36 7.06
CA VAL A 128 -6.50 -13.05 6.69
C VAL A 128 -6.42 -12.14 7.91
N TYR A 129 -5.36 -11.41 8.01
CA TYR A 129 -5.24 -10.25 8.89
C TYR A 129 -4.80 -9.05 8.07
N ALA A 130 -5.39 -7.89 8.30
CA ALA A 130 -5.00 -6.68 7.62
C ALA A 130 -5.01 -5.48 8.58
N ILE A 131 -4.19 -4.47 8.27
CA ILE A 131 -4.05 -3.26 9.05
C ILE A 131 -4.05 -2.04 8.10
N ASP A 132 -4.81 -1.01 8.45
CA ASP A 132 -4.80 0.28 7.76
C ASP A 132 -3.66 1.14 8.32
N TYR A 133 -2.65 1.43 7.47
CA TYR A 133 -1.47 2.19 7.90
C TYR A 133 -1.72 3.69 8.00
N ASP A 134 -2.71 4.22 7.28
CA ASP A 134 -2.90 5.66 7.18
C ASP A 134 -3.86 6.19 8.24
N ARG A 135 -4.93 5.42 8.53
CA ARG A 135 -5.99 5.83 9.48
C ARG A 135 -6.03 4.98 10.74
N GLY A 136 -5.30 3.89 10.74
CA GLY A 136 -5.40 2.87 11.78
C GLY A 136 -6.66 2.04 11.62
N GLY A 137 -6.73 0.95 12.40
CA GLY A 137 -7.79 -0.04 12.34
C GLY A 137 -7.28 -1.36 11.75
N GLU A 138 -8.03 -2.40 11.99
CA GLU A 138 -7.63 -3.76 11.68
C GLU A 138 -8.81 -4.58 11.19
N TRP A 139 -8.58 -5.42 10.20
CA TRP A 139 -9.44 -6.56 9.87
C TRP A 139 -8.85 -7.77 10.56
N LYS A 140 -9.48 -8.21 11.62
CA LYS A 140 -8.99 -9.29 12.49
C LYS A 140 -10.10 -10.27 12.86
N GLY A 141 -9.70 -11.42 13.40
CA GLY A 141 -10.61 -12.45 13.86
C GLY A 141 -10.04 -13.22 15.04
N ARG A 142 -10.47 -14.46 15.20
CA ARG A 142 -10.18 -15.28 16.39
C ARG A 142 -9.25 -16.45 16.11
N HIS A 143 -8.71 -16.58 14.90
CA HIS A 143 -7.72 -17.60 14.58
C HIS A 143 -6.33 -17.01 14.80
N TYR A 144 -5.68 -17.42 15.88
CA TYR A 144 -4.40 -16.83 16.27
C TYR A 144 -3.26 -17.51 15.55
N MET A 145 -2.42 -16.72 14.88
CA MET A 145 -1.23 -17.13 14.18
C MET A 145 -0.06 -16.22 14.52
N CYS A 146 1.16 -16.71 14.28
CA CYS A 146 2.33 -15.89 14.51
C CYS A 146 2.55 -14.90 13.37
N THR A 147 2.93 -13.67 13.71
CA THR A 147 3.34 -12.63 12.77
C THR A 147 4.67 -12.00 13.19
N HIS A 148 5.25 -11.19 12.32
CA HIS A 148 6.44 -10.42 12.62
C HIS A 148 6.29 -9.01 12.03
N ALA A 149 6.92 -8.00 12.63
CA ALA A 149 6.83 -6.61 12.18
C ALA A 149 7.42 -6.34 10.77
N ARG A 150 8.35 -7.19 10.31
CA ARG A 150 8.90 -7.16 8.95
C ARG A 150 8.27 -8.24 8.09
N ILE A 151 8.53 -8.22 6.77
CA ILE A 151 8.14 -9.29 5.84
C ILE A 151 8.55 -10.64 6.42
N PHE A 152 7.62 -11.61 6.43
CA PHE A 152 7.81 -12.90 7.07
C PHE A 152 7.16 -14.06 6.31
N THR A 153 7.69 -15.25 6.55
CA THR A 153 7.06 -16.54 6.27
C THR A 153 7.33 -17.43 7.48
N ILE A 154 6.31 -17.68 8.27
CA ILE A 154 6.41 -18.39 9.55
C ILE A 154 5.67 -19.72 9.43
N ARG A 155 6.31 -20.80 9.91
CA ARG A 155 5.70 -22.13 10.00
C ARG A 155 5.27 -22.40 11.44
N GLY A 156 4.06 -22.98 11.58
CA GLY A 156 3.43 -23.22 12.88
C GLY A 156 2.82 -21.95 13.47
N PHE A 157 1.90 -22.12 14.37
CA PHE A 157 1.19 -21.03 15.06
C PHE A 157 1.34 -21.10 16.58
N GLU A 158 2.06 -22.11 17.07
CA GLU A 158 2.31 -22.30 18.48
C GLU A 158 3.52 -21.48 18.94
N ASP A 159 3.50 -21.11 20.23
CA ASP A 159 4.63 -20.53 20.94
C ASP A 159 5.24 -19.28 20.28
N CYS A 160 4.39 -18.43 19.70
CA CYS A 160 4.84 -17.23 18.99
C CYS A 160 5.77 -16.37 19.86
N ALA A 161 5.38 -16.07 21.09
CA ALA A 161 6.17 -15.23 22.00
C ALA A 161 7.54 -15.83 22.34
N GLN A 162 7.65 -17.16 22.46
CA GLN A 162 8.93 -17.83 22.74
C GLN A 162 9.87 -17.82 21.53
N ARG A 163 9.35 -17.52 20.37
CA ARG A 163 10.04 -17.41 19.08
C ARG A 163 10.30 -15.96 18.66
N ASP A 164 10.13 -14.99 19.58
CA ASP A 164 10.20 -13.55 19.31
C ASP A 164 9.23 -13.08 18.19
N LEU A 165 8.04 -13.70 18.17
CA LEU A 165 6.97 -13.39 17.20
C LEU A 165 5.74 -12.86 17.95
N GLU A 166 4.92 -12.10 17.24
CA GLU A 166 3.64 -11.62 17.74
C GLU A 166 2.55 -12.66 17.52
N THR A 167 1.56 -12.69 18.42
CA THR A 167 0.35 -13.50 18.26
C THR A 167 -0.77 -12.60 17.74
N THR A 168 -1.20 -12.82 16.52
CA THR A 168 -2.15 -11.98 15.81
C THR A 168 -3.41 -12.77 15.46
N GLY A 169 -4.58 -12.14 15.61
CA GLY A 169 -5.87 -12.74 15.31
C GLY A 169 -6.27 -12.54 13.84
N PHE A 170 -6.39 -13.61 13.10
CA PHE A 170 -6.82 -13.62 11.70
C PHE A 170 -8.32 -13.94 11.61
N PHE A 171 -9.04 -13.37 10.64
CA PHE A 171 -10.38 -13.80 10.31
C PHE A 171 -10.37 -14.93 9.29
N GLU A 172 -11.36 -15.81 9.40
CA GLU A 172 -11.49 -16.96 8.51
C GLU A 172 -12.18 -16.58 7.20
N VAL A 173 -11.68 -17.13 6.12
CA VAL A 173 -12.26 -17.04 4.78
C VAL A 173 -12.59 -18.46 4.31
N ASP A 174 -13.87 -18.79 4.24
CA ASP A 174 -14.34 -20.05 3.65
C ASP A 174 -14.47 -19.88 2.13
N THR A 175 -13.59 -20.50 1.38
CA THR A 175 -13.59 -20.47 -0.09
C THR A 175 -14.64 -21.42 -0.68
N ALA A 176 -15.42 -22.11 0.14
CA ALA A 176 -16.35 -23.15 -0.27
C ALA A 176 -15.70 -24.25 -1.16
N GLY A 177 -14.37 -24.42 -1.05
CA GLY A 177 -13.60 -25.36 -1.87
C GLY A 177 -13.36 -24.89 -3.31
N GLN A 178 -13.55 -23.61 -3.59
CA GLN A 178 -13.26 -23.03 -4.91
C GLN A 178 -11.75 -23.00 -5.16
N SER A 179 -11.33 -23.13 -6.40
CA SER A 179 -9.91 -23.10 -6.81
C SER A 179 -9.33 -21.67 -6.84
N SER A 180 -10.20 -20.65 -6.77
CA SER A 180 -9.80 -19.24 -6.66
C SER A 180 -10.77 -18.46 -5.79
N TRP A 181 -10.28 -17.44 -5.09
CA TRP A 181 -11.09 -16.60 -4.21
C TRP A 181 -10.56 -15.17 -4.16
N THR A 182 -11.47 -14.22 -4.01
CA THR A 182 -11.11 -12.81 -3.82
C THR A 182 -11.79 -12.27 -2.56
N VAL A 183 -10.98 -11.70 -1.67
CA VAL A 183 -11.42 -10.96 -0.48
C VAL A 183 -11.41 -9.47 -0.81
N GLN A 184 -12.45 -8.75 -0.39
CA GLN A 184 -12.51 -7.29 -0.46
C GLN A 184 -12.38 -6.73 0.95
N LEU A 185 -11.43 -5.83 1.16
CA LEU A 185 -11.25 -5.08 2.40
C LEU A 185 -11.93 -3.73 2.22
N THR A 186 -13.01 -3.49 2.96
CA THR A 186 -13.78 -2.26 2.92
C THR A 186 -13.69 -1.53 4.25
N GLU A 187 -13.93 -0.22 4.25
CA GLU A 187 -13.92 0.59 5.48
C GLU A 187 -14.97 0.13 6.48
N ASP A 188 -16.13 -0.30 6.01
CA ASP A 188 -17.24 -0.80 6.85
C ASP A 188 -16.92 -2.14 7.53
N SER A 189 -15.95 -2.88 7.04
CA SER A 189 -15.52 -4.18 7.57
C SER A 189 -14.37 -4.12 8.59
N LEU A 190 -13.89 -2.92 8.92
CA LEU A 190 -12.79 -2.68 9.88
C LEU A 190 -13.09 -3.08 11.35
N GLN A 191 -14.31 -3.48 11.69
CA GLN A 191 -14.73 -3.69 13.08
C GLN A 191 -15.27 -5.08 13.38
N GLN A 192 -14.97 -6.05 12.53
CA GLN A 192 -15.43 -7.44 12.76
C GLN A 192 -14.48 -8.25 13.62
#